data_a1b1368ea764239eb12123c46eb2c98b
#
_entry.id   a1b1368ea764239eb12123c46eb2c98b
#
_cell.length_a   1.000
_cell.length_b   1.000
_cell.length_c   1.000
_cell.angle_alpha   90.00
_cell.angle_beta   90.00
_cell.angle_gamma   90.00
#
_symmetry.space_group_name_H-M   'P 1'
#
loop_
_entity.id
_entity.type
_entity.pdbx_description
1 polymer ?
#
loop_
_entity_poly.entity_id
_entity_poly.type
_entity_poly.pdbx_seq_one_letter_code
_entity_poly.pdbx_strand_id
1 'polypeptide(L)'
;MCFSSKILFYSNVRIEIGYFDRPCGMRECHAVLHVTDTEAPLAKQLGDIRAAYFYLLSSYGGELCPVFKRYFLSDAANQIDALRSGEKPYPPCATSVVQQPPLDGGKVALWVYLLSLADGQVAPFEGGVTADHNGYRHIWTAYGSSPNGDSARQTETLLDRYAERLGQFGCTLENDCVRTWFFVQNVDVNYAGVVRARRELFEHHGLTPQTHYIASTGIEGRHADPNRLVLLDAYAVKGLRPGQQVYLHAKDHLNPTYEYGVTFERGVRVRYGDRSHILLSGTASIDNRGEIVAPQDIEGQTVRMLENVEALLAEAGASAADLAQMIVYLRDPAD
;
A
#
# COMPACT_ATOMS: atom_id res chain seq x y z
N MET A 1 -7.03 20.53 15.02
CA MET A 1 -6.72 19.10 14.78
C MET A 1 -6.74 18.92 13.27
N CYS A 2 -5.64 18.51 12.67
CA CYS A 2 -5.52 18.44 11.19
C CYS A 2 -6.00 17.10 10.63
N PHE A 3 -6.26 16.11 11.49
CA PHE A 3 -6.69 14.77 11.12
C PHE A 3 -8.05 14.44 11.71
N SER A 4 -8.90 13.79 10.95
CA SER A 4 -10.20 13.29 11.38
C SER A 4 -10.54 11.96 10.70
N SER A 5 -11.33 11.15 11.36
CA SER A 5 -11.89 9.93 10.79
C SER A 5 -13.41 9.96 10.86
N LYS A 6 -14.07 9.32 9.89
CA LYS A 6 -15.53 9.19 9.86
C LYS A 6 -15.95 7.95 9.07
N ILE A 7 -17.12 7.46 9.39
CA ILE A 7 -17.80 6.41 8.62
C ILE A 7 -19.02 7.02 7.94
N LEU A 8 -19.17 6.77 6.66
CA LEU A 8 -20.34 7.14 5.86
C LEU A 8 -20.98 5.88 5.26
N PHE A 9 -22.25 6.00 4.93
CA PHE A 9 -22.97 4.98 4.16
C PHE A 9 -23.54 5.61 2.90
N TYR A 10 -23.34 4.95 1.78
CA TYR A 10 -23.94 5.33 0.52
C TYR A 10 -24.43 4.08 -0.23
N SER A 11 -25.73 4.02 -0.51
CA SER A 11 -26.34 2.78 -1.03
C SER A 11 -25.99 1.59 -0.12
N ASN A 12 -25.50 0.49 -0.69
CA ASN A 12 -25.07 -0.72 0.03
C ASN A 12 -23.55 -0.72 0.29
N VAL A 13 -22.96 0.44 0.58
CA VAL A 13 -21.52 0.57 0.84
C VAL A 13 -21.27 1.38 2.11
N ARG A 14 -20.47 0.80 2.99
CA ARG A 14 -19.86 1.47 4.13
C ARG A 14 -18.54 2.06 3.68
N ILE A 15 -18.32 3.35 3.94
CA ILE A 15 -17.11 4.09 3.55
C ILE A 15 -16.42 4.53 4.82
N GLU A 16 -15.26 4.00 5.09
CA GLU A 16 -14.37 4.42 6.18
C GLU A 16 -13.39 5.44 5.64
N ILE A 17 -13.31 6.61 6.27
CA ILE A 17 -12.54 7.75 5.76
C ILE A 17 -11.56 8.21 6.85
N GLY A 18 -10.27 8.24 6.52
CA GLY A 18 -9.24 9.01 7.19
C GLY A 18 -8.95 10.28 6.39
N TYR A 19 -9.14 11.43 6.98
CA TYR A 19 -9.06 12.73 6.30
C TYR A 19 -8.08 13.65 7.03
N PHE A 20 -7.10 14.17 6.29
CA PHE A 20 -6.16 15.17 6.75
C PHE A 20 -6.46 16.50 6.05
N ASP A 21 -6.73 17.56 6.82
CA ASP A 21 -6.98 18.90 6.33
C ASP A 21 -6.10 19.91 7.05
N ARG A 22 -5.34 20.65 6.29
CA ARG A 22 -4.54 21.75 6.79
C ARG A 22 -4.98 23.05 6.13
N PRO A 23 -5.33 24.11 6.89
CA PRO A 23 -5.91 25.36 6.34
C PRO A 23 -5.08 26.04 5.27
N CYS A 24 -3.79 25.78 5.18
CA CYS A 24 -2.87 26.37 4.19
C CYS A 24 -2.05 25.35 3.45
N GLY A 25 -2.52 24.12 3.33
CA GLY A 25 -1.76 23.03 2.75
C GLY A 25 -2.60 21.99 2.03
N MET A 26 -1.98 20.85 1.77
CA MET A 26 -2.60 19.74 1.11
C MET A 26 -3.69 19.11 1.98
N ARG A 27 -4.79 18.74 1.35
CA ARG A 27 -5.80 17.85 1.90
C ARG A 27 -5.57 16.46 1.37
N GLU A 28 -5.69 15.47 2.23
CA GLU A 28 -5.51 14.06 1.89
C GLU A 28 -6.66 13.25 2.44
N CYS A 29 -7.10 12.26 1.68
CA CYS A 29 -8.18 11.37 2.08
C CYS A 29 -7.80 9.93 1.72
N HIS A 30 -7.75 9.07 2.72
CA HIS A 30 -7.78 7.62 2.53
C HIS A 30 -9.20 7.15 2.79
N ALA A 31 -9.76 6.40 1.87
CA ALA A 31 -11.08 5.81 2.06
C ALA A 31 -11.06 4.31 1.74
N VAL A 32 -11.73 3.52 2.57
CA VAL A 32 -11.96 2.10 2.33
C VAL A 32 -13.46 1.88 2.18
N LEU A 33 -13.86 1.28 1.07
CA LEU A 33 -15.23 1.05 0.69
C LEU A 33 -15.54 -0.45 0.82
N HIS A 34 -16.51 -0.79 1.67
CA HIS A 34 -16.96 -2.14 1.95
C HIS A 34 -18.40 -2.32 1.52
N VAL A 35 -18.70 -3.37 0.78
CA VAL A 35 -20.08 -3.75 0.44
C VAL A 35 -20.81 -4.23 1.69
N THR A 36 -22.04 -3.78 1.92
CA THR A 36 -22.86 -4.23 3.04
C THR A 36 -23.87 -5.32 2.65
N ASP A 37 -24.21 -5.45 1.35
CA ASP A 37 -25.01 -6.54 0.81
C ASP A 37 -24.09 -7.59 0.18
N THR A 38 -23.52 -8.46 1.01
CA THR A 38 -22.52 -9.46 0.61
C THR A 38 -23.11 -10.61 -0.22
N GLU A 39 -24.42 -10.84 -0.13
CA GLU A 39 -25.13 -11.87 -0.90
C GLU A 39 -25.43 -11.43 -2.33
N ALA A 40 -25.38 -10.14 -2.60
CA ALA A 40 -25.65 -9.61 -3.93
C ALA A 40 -24.71 -10.21 -5.01
N PRO A 41 -25.17 -10.35 -6.26
CA PRO A 41 -24.29 -10.73 -7.36
C PRO A 41 -23.14 -9.75 -7.55
N LEU A 42 -21.99 -10.23 -8.05
CA LEU A 42 -20.79 -9.42 -8.29
C LEU A 42 -21.07 -8.12 -9.05
N ALA A 43 -21.86 -8.19 -10.12
CA ALA A 43 -22.20 -7.02 -10.94
C ALA A 43 -22.88 -5.90 -10.12
N LYS A 44 -23.73 -6.28 -9.16
CA LYS A 44 -24.40 -5.35 -8.24
C LYS A 44 -23.38 -4.76 -7.26
N GLN A 45 -22.55 -5.59 -6.62
CA GLN A 45 -21.52 -5.14 -5.68
C GLN A 45 -20.53 -4.18 -6.37
N LEU A 46 -20.07 -4.48 -7.58
CA LEU A 46 -19.23 -3.59 -8.37
C LEU A 46 -19.94 -2.27 -8.72
N GLY A 47 -21.23 -2.33 -9.02
CA GLY A 47 -22.06 -1.15 -9.27
C GLY A 47 -22.17 -0.26 -8.04
N ASP A 48 -22.39 -0.83 -6.86
CA ASP A 48 -22.51 -0.13 -5.59
C ASP A 48 -21.14 0.52 -5.19
N ILE A 49 -20.03 -0.21 -5.31
CA ILE A 49 -18.67 0.34 -5.06
C ILE A 49 -18.39 1.52 -5.99
N ARG A 50 -18.70 1.42 -7.29
CA ARG A 50 -18.52 2.53 -8.23
C ARG A 50 -19.36 3.74 -7.88
N ALA A 51 -20.65 3.54 -7.54
CA ALA A 51 -21.52 4.62 -7.13
C ALA A 51 -21.01 5.33 -5.87
N ALA A 52 -20.57 4.55 -4.87
CA ALA A 52 -19.99 5.07 -3.64
C ALA A 52 -18.67 5.81 -3.89
N TYR A 53 -17.81 5.31 -4.77
CA TYR A 53 -16.59 5.97 -5.18
C TYR A 53 -16.86 7.32 -5.84
N PHE A 54 -17.80 7.40 -6.79
CA PHE A 54 -18.18 8.67 -7.42
C PHE A 54 -18.87 9.63 -6.44
N TYR A 55 -19.67 9.11 -5.52
CA TYR A 55 -20.22 9.90 -4.44
C TYR A 55 -19.12 10.53 -3.57
N LEU A 56 -18.09 9.73 -3.21
CA LEU A 56 -16.92 10.22 -2.48
C LEU A 56 -16.22 11.36 -3.22
N LEU A 57 -15.93 11.19 -4.51
CA LEU A 57 -15.30 12.23 -5.33
C LEU A 57 -16.14 13.52 -5.40
N SER A 58 -17.45 13.38 -5.60
CA SER A 58 -18.36 14.53 -5.70
C SER A 58 -18.54 15.25 -4.35
N SER A 59 -18.49 14.52 -3.24
CA SER A 59 -18.66 15.08 -1.88
C SER A 59 -17.56 16.07 -1.49
N TYR A 60 -16.40 16.00 -2.14
CA TYR A 60 -15.29 16.94 -1.95
C TYR A 60 -15.21 17.99 -3.07
N GLY A 61 -16.32 18.17 -3.84
CA GLY A 61 -16.45 19.25 -4.82
C GLY A 61 -15.43 19.24 -5.96
N GLY A 62 -14.83 18.09 -6.26
CA GLY A 62 -13.77 17.97 -7.25
C GLY A 62 -12.40 18.50 -6.79
N GLU A 63 -12.27 18.91 -5.54
CA GLU A 63 -11.00 19.40 -4.96
C GLU A 63 -9.99 18.27 -4.71
N LEU A 64 -10.48 17.02 -4.56
CA LEU A 64 -9.64 15.85 -4.35
C LEU A 64 -9.53 15.01 -5.62
N CYS A 65 -8.30 14.73 -6.04
CA CYS A 65 -7.97 13.87 -7.16
C CYS A 65 -7.51 12.50 -6.67
N PRO A 66 -8.01 11.39 -7.24
CA PRO A 66 -7.49 10.07 -6.91
C PRO A 66 -6.09 9.90 -7.49
N VAL A 67 -5.16 9.40 -6.67
CA VAL A 67 -3.78 9.09 -7.12
C VAL A 67 -3.49 7.60 -7.06
N PHE A 68 -4.15 6.89 -6.15
CA PHE A 68 -3.99 5.45 -6.00
C PHE A 68 -5.30 4.80 -5.59
N LYS A 69 -5.59 3.63 -6.16
CA LYS A 69 -6.67 2.76 -5.71
C LYS A 69 -6.28 1.29 -5.82
N ARG A 70 -6.78 0.48 -4.89
CA ARG A 70 -6.60 -0.97 -4.88
C ARG A 70 -7.92 -1.67 -4.66
N TYR A 71 -8.27 -2.51 -5.63
CA TYR A 71 -9.39 -3.43 -5.50
C TYR A 71 -8.92 -4.72 -4.84
N PHE A 72 -9.65 -5.15 -3.85
CA PHE A 72 -9.55 -6.46 -3.22
C PHE A 72 -10.69 -7.33 -3.75
N LEU A 73 -10.36 -8.41 -4.45
CA LEU A 73 -11.34 -9.31 -5.04
C LEU A 73 -11.33 -10.66 -4.33
N SER A 74 -12.49 -11.27 -4.18
CA SER A 74 -12.61 -12.62 -3.62
C SER A 74 -12.10 -13.69 -4.59
N ASP A 75 -12.22 -13.45 -5.91
CA ASP A 75 -11.80 -14.36 -6.98
C ASP A 75 -11.41 -13.57 -8.24
N ALA A 76 -10.16 -13.11 -8.27
CA ALA A 76 -9.70 -12.23 -9.34
C ALA A 76 -9.77 -12.88 -10.72
N ALA A 77 -9.50 -14.18 -10.84
CA ALA A 77 -9.51 -14.90 -12.11
C ALA A 77 -10.89 -14.82 -12.82
N ASN A 78 -11.98 -14.95 -12.06
CA ASN A 78 -13.33 -14.92 -12.57
C ASN A 78 -13.98 -13.52 -12.53
N GLN A 79 -13.38 -12.55 -11.82
CA GLN A 79 -13.99 -11.23 -11.57
C GLN A 79 -13.35 -10.08 -12.33
N ILE A 80 -12.10 -10.25 -12.81
CA ILE A 80 -11.31 -9.17 -13.37
C ILE A 80 -11.97 -8.53 -14.61
N ASP A 81 -12.58 -9.30 -15.48
CA ASP A 81 -13.20 -8.79 -16.71
C ASP A 81 -14.46 -7.97 -16.38
N ALA A 82 -15.27 -8.41 -15.42
CA ALA A 82 -16.42 -7.64 -14.92
C ALA A 82 -15.99 -6.33 -14.26
N LEU A 83 -14.87 -6.35 -13.51
CA LEU A 83 -14.29 -5.14 -12.94
C LEU A 83 -13.83 -4.19 -14.06
N ARG A 84 -12.99 -4.64 -14.99
CA ARG A 84 -12.41 -3.83 -16.07
C ARG A 84 -13.44 -3.24 -17.02
N SER A 85 -14.50 -3.99 -17.33
CA SER A 85 -15.56 -3.52 -18.22
C SER A 85 -16.30 -2.28 -17.70
N GLY A 86 -16.27 -2.05 -16.40
CA GLY A 86 -16.90 -0.90 -15.77
C GLY A 86 -15.94 0.17 -15.27
N GLU A 87 -14.63 -0.08 -15.33
CA GLU A 87 -13.64 0.92 -14.97
C GLU A 87 -13.59 2.03 -16.03
N LYS A 88 -13.55 3.27 -15.55
CA LYS A 88 -13.38 4.43 -16.40
C LYS A 88 -11.95 4.95 -16.27
N PRO A 89 -11.26 5.29 -17.39
CA PRO A 89 -9.89 5.78 -17.35
C PRO A 89 -9.77 7.19 -16.76
N TYR A 90 -10.86 7.86 -16.50
CA TYR A 90 -10.87 9.22 -15.95
C TYR A 90 -11.70 9.31 -14.65
N PRO A 91 -11.23 10.01 -13.61
CA PRO A 91 -9.89 10.64 -13.53
C PRO A 91 -8.76 9.59 -13.55
N PRO A 92 -7.57 9.94 -14.08
CA PRO A 92 -6.42 9.02 -14.10
C PRO A 92 -6.00 8.68 -12.67
N CYS A 93 -5.69 7.39 -12.43
CA CYS A 93 -5.35 6.90 -11.12
C CYS A 93 -4.50 5.63 -11.25
N ALA A 94 -3.44 5.50 -10.47
CA ALA A 94 -2.72 4.24 -10.35
C ALA A 94 -3.65 3.18 -9.75
N THR A 95 -3.96 2.13 -10.51
CA THR A 95 -4.97 1.14 -10.12
C THR A 95 -4.36 -0.23 -9.95
N SER A 96 -4.43 -0.77 -8.75
CA SER A 96 -4.03 -2.14 -8.40
C SER A 96 -5.26 -3.04 -8.25
N VAL A 97 -5.10 -4.30 -8.58
CA VAL A 97 -6.12 -5.35 -8.37
C VAL A 97 -5.44 -6.57 -7.77
N VAL A 98 -5.91 -7.02 -6.62
CA VAL A 98 -5.35 -8.18 -5.95
C VAL A 98 -6.48 -9.12 -5.50
N GLN A 99 -6.28 -10.41 -5.66
CA GLN A 99 -7.14 -11.39 -5.01
C GLN A 99 -6.72 -11.50 -3.55
N GLN A 100 -7.52 -10.90 -2.71
CA GLN A 100 -7.52 -10.99 -1.25
C GLN A 100 -8.98 -10.83 -0.82
N PRO A 101 -9.68 -11.92 -0.51
CA PRO A 101 -11.09 -11.87 -0.17
C PRO A 101 -11.33 -10.93 1.01
N PRO A 102 -12.29 -9.98 0.89
CA PRO A 102 -12.72 -9.19 2.04
C PRO A 102 -13.28 -10.09 3.15
N LEU A 103 -12.89 -9.82 4.41
CA LEU A 103 -13.27 -10.65 5.56
C LEU A 103 -14.75 -10.53 5.92
N ASP A 104 -15.42 -9.48 5.48
CA ASP A 104 -16.87 -9.28 5.66
C ASP A 104 -17.72 -10.15 4.73
N GLY A 105 -17.10 -10.98 3.88
CA GLY A 105 -17.78 -11.86 2.92
C GLY A 105 -18.13 -11.18 1.61
N GLY A 106 -17.82 -9.91 1.42
CA GLY A 106 -17.98 -9.21 0.16
C GLY A 106 -17.12 -9.81 -0.96
N LYS A 107 -17.58 -9.68 -2.20
CA LYS A 107 -16.81 -10.12 -3.38
C LYS A 107 -15.79 -9.09 -3.82
N VAL A 108 -15.94 -7.85 -3.35
CA VAL A 108 -15.05 -6.72 -3.67
C VAL A 108 -15.03 -5.72 -2.53
N ALA A 109 -13.84 -5.20 -2.23
CA ALA A 109 -13.63 -3.97 -1.48
C ALA A 109 -12.68 -3.04 -2.25
N LEU A 110 -12.69 -1.75 -1.90
CA LEU A 110 -11.86 -0.76 -2.58
C LEU A 110 -11.19 0.16 -1.57
N TRP A 111 -9.87 0.23 -1.59
CA TRP A 111 -9.12 1.33 -0.97
C TRP A 111 -8.78 2.38 -2.02
N VAL A 112 -8.98 3.65 -1.68
CA VAL A 112 -8.63 4.79 -2.53
C VAL A 112 -7.89 5.85 -1.73
N TYR A 113 -6.88 6.46 -2.35
CA TYR A 113 -6.13 7.59 -1.83
C TYR A 113 -6.31 8.81 -2.74
N LEU A 114 -6.75 9.90 -2.16
CA LEU A 114 -7.10 11.15 -2.83
C LEU A 114 -6.24 12.29 -2.28
N LEU A 115 -5.80 13.19 -3.16
CA LEU A 115 -5.04 14.40 -2.83
C LEU A 115 -5.72 15.65 -3.37
N SER A 116 -5.65 16.77 -2.62
CA SER A 116 -5.92 18.08 -3.18
C SER A 116 -4.66 18.58 -3.91
N LEU A 117 -4.83 19.02 -5.13
CA LEU A 117 -3.75 19.54 -5.96
C LEU A 117 -4.08 20.97 -6.32
N ALA A 118 -3.58 21.94 -5.53
CA ALA A 118 -3.91 23.36 -5.71
C ALA A 118 -3.43 23.92 -7.06
N ASP A 119 -2.30 23.45 -7.58
CA ASP A 119 -1.68 23.90 -8.83
C ASP A 119 -1.27 22.76 -9.75
N GLY A 120 -1.59 21.51 -9.40
CA GLY A 120 -1.11 20.33 -10.09
C GLY A 120 -2.22 19.47 -10.68
N GLN A 121 -1.91 18.82 -11.75
CA GLN A 121 -2.74 17.78 -12.31
C GLN A 121 -2.13 16.41 -12.04
N VAL A 122 -2.98 15.42 -11.83
CA VAL A 122 -2.55 14.03 -11.89
C VAL A 122 -2.21 13.71 -13.33
N ALA A 123 -0.94 13.41 -13.59
CA ALA A 123 -0.45 13.07 -14.93
C ALA A 123 -0.24 11.55 -15.06
N PRO A 124 -0.95 10.87 -15.96
CA PRO A 124 -0.79 9.44 -16.17
C PRO A 124 0.51 9.10 -16.89
N PHE A 125 1.07 7.93 -16.54
CA PHE A 125 2.10 7.24 -17.32
C PHE A 125 1.75 5.74 -17.34
N GLU A 126 2.47 4.96 -18.12
CA GLU A 126 2.23 3.51 -18.21
C GLU A 126 2.43 2.82 -16.85
N GLY A 127 1.36 2.30 -16.26
CA GLY A 127 1.34 1.62 -14.96
C GLY A 127 1.26 2.55 -13.74
N GLY A 128 0.98 3.84 -13.94
CA GLY A 128 0.88 4.73 -12.78
C GLY A 128 0.49 6.16 -13.07
N VAL A 129 0.66 7.00 -12.06
CA VAL A 129 0.43 8.45 -12.16
C VAL A 129 1.50 9.23 -11.38
N THR A 130 1.70 10.48 -11.79
CA THR A 130 2.45 11.47 -10.99
C THR A 130 1.52 12.58 -10.52
N ALA A 131 1.84 13.16 -9.36
CA ALA A 131 1.18 14.33 -8.82
C ALA A 131 2.23 15.24 -8.20
N ASP A 132 2.23 16.52 -8.56
CA ASP A 132 3.20 17.50 -8.05
C ASP A 132 2.57 18.30 -6.91
N HIS A 133 3.28 18.45 -5.79
CA HIS A 133 2.89 19.29 -4.67
C HIS A 133 4.11 19.78 -3.89
N ASN A 134 4.13 21.07 -3.58
CA ASN A 134 5.11 21.71 -2.69
C ASN A 134 6.59 21.43 -3.09
N GLY A 135 6.86 21.37 -4.40
CA GLY A 135 8.20 21.10 -4.93
C GLY A 135 8.59 19.62 -4.97
N TYR A 136 7.71 18.73 -4.56
CA TYR A 136 7.86 17.28 -4.66
C TYR A 136 7.01 16.72 -5.79
N ARG A 137 7.55 15.71 -6.49
CA ARG A 137 6.76 14.87 -7.39
C ARG A 137 6.50 13.53 -6.76
N HIS A 138 5.24 13.25 -6.49
CA HIS A 138 4.76 11.96 -6.02
C HIS A 138 4.54 11.03 -7.20
N ILE A 139 5.10 9.82 -7.17
CA ILE A 139 5.05 8.83 -8.25
C ILE A 139 4.41 7.57 -7.72
N TRP A 140 3.21 7.25 -8.18
CA TRP A 140 2.46 6.06 -7.81
C TRP A 140 2.49 5.06 -8.95
N THR A 141 3.02 3.87 -8.71
CA THR A 141 3.04 2.75 -9.64
C THR A 141 2.21 1.61 -9.09
N ALA A 142 1.39 1.00 -9.92
CA ALA A 142 0.47 -0.06 -9.50
C ALA A 142 0.44 -1.23 -10.47
N TYR A 143 0.09 -2.41 -9.94
CA TYR A 143 -0.22 -3.63 -10.67
C TYR A 143 0.93 -4.13 -11.56
N GLY A 144 2.18 -3.85 -11.18
CA GLY A 144 3.35 -4.42 -11.83
C GLY A 144 3.32 -5.95 -11.71
N SER A 145 3.50 -6.67 -12.81
CA SER A 145 3.51 -8.13 -12.84
C SER A 145 4.29 -8.68 -14.04
N SER A 146 4.77 -9.93 -13.95
CA SER A 146 5.44 -10.64 -15.05
C SER A 146 4.94 -12.08 -15.10
N PRO A 147 4.67 -12.65 -16.28
CA PRO A 147 4.22 -14.03 -16.39
C PRO A 147 5.36 -15.06 -16.48
N ASN A 148 6.61 -14.60 -16.53
CA ASN A 148 7.74 -15.47 -16.89
C ASN A 148 8.59 -15.86 -15.70
N GLY A 149 8.88 -17.15 -15.57
CA GLY A 149 9.78 -17.70 -14.58
C GLY A 149 9.13 -17.93 -13.20
N ASP A 150 9.96 -18.31 -12.25
CA ASP A 150 9.58 -18.47 -10.85
C ASP A 150 9.44 -17.11 -10.13
N SER A 151 9.10 -17.13 -8.86
CA SER A 151 8.90 -15.91 -8.06
C SER A 151 10.16 -15.05 -7.97
N ALA A 152 11.36 -15.65 -7.98
CA ALA A 152 12.61 -14.90 -7.98
C ALA A 152 12.80 -14.13 -9.30
N ARG A 153 12.65 -14.83 -10.43
CA ARG A 153 12.78 -14.21 -11.76
C ARG A 153 11.71 -13.13 -12.02
N GLN A 154 10.49 -13.38 -11.56
CA GLN A 154 9.43 -12.36 -11.65
C GLN A 154 9.76 -11.14 -10.80
N THR A 155 10.24 -11.31 -9.57
CA THR A 155 10.65 -10.21 -8.68
C THR A 155 11.78 -9.39 -9.27
N GLU A 156 12.82 -10.04 -9.79
CA GLU A 156 13.94 -9.40 -10.50
C GLU A 156 13.40 -8.53 -11.65
N THR A 157 12.61 -9.12 -12.54
CA THR A 157 12.01 -8.43 -13.68
C THR A 157 11.17 -7.22 -13.25
N LEU A 158 10.39 -7.34 -12.17
CA LEU A 158 9.53 -6.26 -11.66
C LEU A 158 10.35 -5.10 -11.09
N LEU A 159 11.38 -5.41 -10.32
CA LEU A 159 12.24 -4.40 -9.71
C LEU A 159 13.12 -3.70 -10.73
N ASP A 160 13.66 -4.44 -11.72
CA ASP A 160 14.42 -3.85 -12.83
C ASP A 160 13.55 -2.85 -13.61
N ARG A 161 12.36 -3.28 -14.04
CA ARG A 161 11.41 -2.40 -14.74
C ARG A 161 11.00 -1.19 -13.90
N TYR A 162 10.85 -1.37 -12.60
CA TYR A 162 10.52 -0.27 -11.70
C TYR A 162 11.70 0.70 -11.55
N ALA A 163 12.94 0.21 -11.41
CA ALA A 163 14.14 1.03 -11.38
C ALA A 163 14.34 1.81 -12.69
N GLU A 164 14.15 1.16 -13.85
CA GLU A 164 14.16 1.82 -15.16
C GLU A 164 13.09 2.93 -15.26
N ARG A 165 11.88 2.66 -14.75
CA ARG A 165 10.78 3.63 -14.71
C ARG A 165 11.13 4.83 -13.83
N LEU A 166 11.69 4.61 -12.66
CA LEU A 166 12.19 5.68 -11.79
C LEU A 166 13.27 6.51 -12.50
N GLY A 167 14.18 5.86 -13.23
CA GLY A 167 15.21 6.52 -14.03
C GLY A 167 14.65 7.50 -15.06
N GLN A 168 13.49 7.21 -15.67
CA GLN A 168 12.80 8.13 -16.59
C GLN A 168 12.34 9.44 -15.93
N PHE A 169 12.10 9.40 -14.61
CA PHE A 169 11.82 10.59 -13.80
C PHE A 169 13.07 11.21 -13.18
N GLY A 170 14.26 10.65 -13.42
CA GLY A 170 15.50 11.06 -12.78
C GLY A 170 15.53 10.71 -11.29
N CYS A 171 14.93 9.57 -10.93
CA CYS A 171 14.84 9.01 -9.58
C CYS A 171 15.58 7.67 -9.51
N THR A 172 15.90 7.23 -8.30
CA THR A 172 16.52 5.94 -8.01
C THR A 172 15.73 5.15 -6.96
N LEU A 173 15.98 3.85 -6.86
CA LEU A 173 15.42 3.04 -5.77
C LEU A 173 15.93 3.51 -4.41
N GLU A 174 17.22 3.80 -4.30
CA GLU A 174 17.88 4.19 -3.05
C GLU A 174 17.35 5.53 -2.51
N ASN A 175 17.27 6.56 -3.35
CA ASN A 175 17.02 7.91 -2.86
C ASN A 175 15.54 8.31 -2.87
N ASP A 176 14.74 7.73 -3.75
CA ASP A 176 13.39 8.22 -4.04
C ASP A 176 12.28 7.22 -3.74
N CYS A 177 12.56 5.89 -3.73
CA CYS A 177 11.54 4.90 -3.43
C CYS A 177 11.25 4.86 -1.93
N VAL A 178 10.01 5.19 -1.57
CA VAL A 178 9.57 5.32 -0.18
C VAL A 178 8.88 4.05 0.32
N ARG A 179 8.11 3.42 -0.55
CA ARG A 179 7.24 2.31 -0.15
C ARG A 179 7.02 1.31 -1.28
N THR A 180 7.06 0.00 -0.95
CA THR A 180 6.67 -1.09 -1.86
C THR A 180 5.67 -2.03 -1.21
N TRP A 181 4.79 -2.64 -2.02
CA TRP A 181 3.90 -3.73 -1.63
C TRP A 181 4.09 -4.87 -2.62
N PHE A 182 4.51 -6.02 -2.11
CA PHE A 182 4.59 -7.27 -2.86
C PHE A 182 3.43 -8.16 -2.46
N PHE A 183 2.61 -8.54 -3.44
CA PHE A 183 1.59 -9.58 -3.26
C PHE A 183 2.11 -10.85 -3.90
N VAL A 184 2.23 -11.89 -3.10
CA VAL A 184 2.90 -13.13 -3.48
C VAL A 184 1.92 -14.28 -3.42
N GLN A 185 1.66 -14.90 -4.57
CA GLN A 185 0.81 -16.08 -4.65
C GLN A 185 1.47 -17.26 -3.95
N ASN A 186 0.73 -17.98 -3.09
CA ASN A 186 1.24 -19.07 -2.27
C ASN A 186 2.52 -18.63 -1.52
N VAL A 187 2.38 -17.67 -0.64
CA VAL A 187 3.50 -17.00 0.04
C VAL A 187 4.45 -17.98 0.71
N ASP A 188 3.97 -19.07 1.28
CA ASP A 188 4.79 -20.09 1.92
C ASP A 188 5.77 -20.80 0.94
N VAL A 189 5.43 -20.84 -0.35
CA VAL A 189 6.24 -21.46 -1.39
C VAL A 189 7.10 -20.42 -2.12
N ASN A 190 6.52 -19.28 -2.44
CA ASN A 190 7.12 -18.32 -3.37
C ASN A 190 7.89 -17.18 -2.69
N TYR A 191 7.69 -16.93 -1.39
CA TYR A 191 8.29 -15.79 -0.71
C TYR A 191 9.82 -15.84 -0.62
N ALA A 192 10.39 -17.03 -0.48
CA ALA A 192 11.85 -17.20 -0.46
C ALA A 192 12.52 -16.70 -1.75
N GLY A 193 11.88 -16.93 -2.91
CA GLY A 193 12.35 -16.42 -4.19
C GLY A 193 12.30 -14.87 -4.25
N VAL A 194 11.21 -14.28 -3.75
CA VAL A 194 11.06 -12.82 -3.66
C VAL A 194 12.15 -12.20 -2.78
N VAL A 195 12.41 -12.78 -1.61
CA VAL A 195 13.42 -12.28 -0.67
C VAL A 195 14.83 -12.35 -1.28
N ARG A 196 15.17 -13.46 -1.94
CA ARG A 196 16.49 -13.63 -2.59
C ARG A 196 16.70 -12.59 -3.69
N ALA A 197 15.79 -12.52 -4.66
CA ALA A 197 15.91 -11.60 -5.79
C ALA A 197 15.93 -10.13 -5.34
N ARG A 198 15.09 -9.77 -4.37
CA ARG A 198 15.07 -8.43 -3.82
C ARG A 198 16.39 -8.07 -3.15
N ARG A 199 17.00 -8.99 -2.38
CA ARG A 199 18.28 -8.76 -1.73
C ARG A 199 19.38 -8.48 -2.73
N GLU A 200 19.54 -9.35 -3.74
CA GLU A 200 20.57 -9.24 -4.78
C GLU A 200 20.45 -7.90 -5.53
N LEU A 201 19.23 -7.54 -5.92
CA LEU A 201 18.98 -6.30 -6.63
C LEU A 201 19.18 -5.06 -5.73
N PHE A 202 18.74 -5.10 -4.49
CA PHE A 202 18.91 -4.00 -3.54
C PHE A 202 20.39 -3.73 -3.26
N GLU A 203 21.21 -4.77 -3.07
CA GLU A 203 22.65 -4.64 -2.92
C GLU A 203 23.28 -3.95 -4.14
N HIS A 204 22.85 -4.32 -5.35
CA HIS A 204 23.29 -3.68 -6.60
C HIS A 204 22.94 -2.18 -6.66
N HIS A 205 21.82 -1.78 -6.08
CA HIS A 205 21.35 -0.39 -6.01
C HIS A 205 21.79 0.36 -4.73
N GLY A 206 22.75 -0.15 -3.95
CA GLY A 206 23.24 0.53 -2.77
C GLY A 206 22.36 0.44 -1.52
N LEU A 207 21.29 -0.35 -1.57
CA LEU A 207 20.40 -0.63 -0.45
C LEU A 207 20.94 -1.80 0.38
N THR A 208 21.56 -1.49 1.50
CA THR A 208 22.32 -2.44 2.35
C THR A 208 22.04 -2.19 3.84
N PRO A 209 22.44 -3.09 4.75
CA PRO A 209 22.34 -2.84 6.19
C PRO A 209 23.13 -1.60 6.68
N GLN A 210 24.13 -1.14 5.89
CA GLN A 210 24.97 0.02 6.23
C GLN A 210 24.38 1.34 5.71
N THR A 211 23.46 1.26 4.76
CA THR A 211 22.72 2.41 4.23
C THR A 211 21.30 2.40 4.80
N HIS A 212 20.37 1.88 4.07
CA HIS A 212 18.97 1.63 4.48
C HIS A 212 18.31 0.67 3.50
N TYR A 213 17.13 0.21 3.85
CA TYR A 213 16.21 -0.46 2.94
C TYR A 213 14.96 0.41 2.68
N ILE A 214 14.04 -0.10 1.89
CA ILE A 214 12.75 0.52 1.58
C ILE A 214 11.69 -0.04 2.53
N ALA A 215 10.78 0.79 3.04
CA ALA A 215 9.63 0.31 3.78
C ALA A 215 8.74 -0.58 2.87
N SER A 216 8.42 -1.80 3.31
CA SER A 216 7.81 -2.81 2.44
C SER A 216 6.83 -3.72 3.16
N THR A 217 5.82 -4.18 2.44
CA THR A 217 4.96 -5.30 2.84
C THR A 217 5.08 -6.41 1.80
N GLY A 218 5.40 -7.63 2.24
CA GLY A 218 5.28 -8.84 1.44
C GLY A 218 4.21 -9.73 2.06
N ILE A 219 3.14 -10.02 1.33
CA ILE A 219 1.95 -10.70 1.86
C ILE A 219 1.31 -11.59 0.79
N GLU A 220 0.52 -12.59 1.22
CA GLU A 220 -0.29 -13.39 0.29
C GLU A 220 -1.19 -12.50 -0.55
N GLY A 221 -1.23 -12.76 -1.84
CA GLY A 221 -2.14 -12.10 -2.77
C GLY A 221 -1.91 -12.64 -4.18
N ARG A 222 -2.98 -12.73 -4.98
CA ARG A 222 -2.91 -13.35 -6.30
C ARG A 222 -3.31 -12.39 -7.42
N HIS A 223 -2.66 -12.56 -8.55
CA HIS A 223 -3.10 -11.97 -9.81
C HIS A 223 -4.25 -12.79 -10.42
N ALA A 224 -5.04 -12.20 -11.31
CA ALA A 224 -6.06 -12.91 -12.09
C ALA A 224 -5.46 -14.00 -13.01
N ASP A 225 -4.26 -13.79 -13.53
CA ASP A 225 -3.48 -14.79 -14.28
C ASP A 225 -2.62 -15.59 -13.29
N PRO A 226 -2.84 -16.91 -13.13
CA PRO A 226 -2.13 -17.74 -12.16
C PRO A 226 -0.63 -17.89 -12.44
N ASN A 227 -0.15 -17.56 -13.63
CA ASN A 227 1.27 -17.57 -13.94
C ASN A 227 2.02 -16.35 -13.39
N ARG A 228 1.33 -15.34 -12.91
CA ARG A 228 1.89 -14.14 -12.31
C ARG A 228 1.93 -14.30 -10.80
N LEU A 229 3.04 -14.83 -10.32
CA LEU A 229 3.24 -15.21 -8.92
C LEU A 229 3.47 -14.01 -8.00
N VAL A 230 3.92 -12.89 -8.56
CA VAL A 230 4.29 -11.68 -7.81
C VAL A 230 3.66 -10.46 -8.45
N LEU A 231 3.03 -9.61 -7.60
CA LEU A 231 2.56 -8.28 -7.95
C LEU A 231 3.37 -7.24 -7.20
N LEU A 232 3.61 -6.09 -7.81
CA LEU A 232 4.31 -4.96 -7.21
C LEU A 232 3.47 -3.69 -7.36
N ASP A 233 3.17 -3.06 -6.22
CA ASP A 233 2.78 -1.66 -6.14
C ASP A 233 3.90 -0.87 -5.46
N ALA A 234 4.11 0.37 -5.87
CA ALA A 234 5.20 1.18 -5.32
C ALA A 234 4.86 2.68 -5.29
N TYR A 235 5.50 3.35 -4.35
CA TYR A 235 5.42 4.78 -4.18
C TYR A 235 6.81 5.38 -4.05
N ALA A 236 7.10 6.39 -4.85
CA ALA A 236 8.34 7.14 -4.82
C ALA A 236 8.07 8.65 -4.78
N VAL A 237 9.03 9.41 -4.30
CA VAL A 237 8.94 10.88 -4.20
C VAL A 237 10.24 11.50 -4.70
N LYS A 238 10.15 12.24 -5.81
CA LYS A 238 11.25 13.05 -6.31
C LYS A 238 11.35 14.38 -5.55
N GLY A 239 12.57 14.82 -5.28
CA GLY A 239 12.85 16.12 -4.68
C GLY A 239 13.08 16.07 -3.17
N LEU A 240 13.11 14.89 -2.58
CA LEU A 240 13.51 14.72 -1.18
C LEU A 240 14.99 15.08 -0.99
N ARG A 241 15.27 15.75 0.13
CA ARG A 241 16.63 16.10 0.54
C ARG A 241 17.12 15.13 1.62
N PRO A 242 18.44 15.00 1.81
CA PRO A 242 18.99 14.21 2.90
C PRO A 242 18.36 14.58 4.26
N GLY A 243 17.98 13.58 5.05
CA GLY A 243 17.32 13.74 6.35
C GLY A 243 15.80 13.97 6.33
N GLN A 244 15.18 14.06 5.17
CA GLN A 244 13.72 14.10 5.08
C GLN A 244 13.07 12.71 5.19
N GLN A 245 13.77 11.65 4.81
CA GLN A 245 13.41 10.28 5.09
C GLN A 245 14.05 9.85 6.41
N VAL A 246 13.25 9.43 7.36
CA VAL A 246 13.66 8.91 8.67
C VAL A 246 13.14 7.50 8.81
N TYR A 247 14.02 6.52 8.87
CA TYR A 247 13.66 5.12 8.99
C TYR A 247 13.33 4.75 10.43
N LEU A 248 12.31 3.93 10.61
CA LEU A 248 11.76 3.54 11.90
C LEU A 248 12.16 2.11 12.23
N HIS A 249 12.50 1.85 13.48
CA HIS A 249 13.05 0.58 13.92
C HIS A 249 12.31 -0.03 15.12
N ALA A 250 11.87 0.78 16.09
CA ALA A 250 11.24 0.38 17.34
C ALA A 250 12.03 -0.76 18.05
N LYS A 251 13.32 -0.59 18.26
CA LYS A 251 14.27 -1.65 18.66
C LYS A 251 13.94 -2.36 19.98
N ASP A 252 13.18 -1.73 20.86
CA ASP A 252 12.70 -2.36 22.11
C ASP A 252 11.55 -3.34 21.87
N HIS A 253 10.90 -3.26 20.69
CA HIS A 253 9.75 -4.06 20.29
C HIS A 253 10.05 -5.02 19.13
N LEU A 254 10.91 -4.61 18.20
CA LEU A 254 11.16 -5.30 16.94
C LEU A 254 12.67 -5.45 16.70
N ASN A 255 13.11 -6.60 16.22
CA ASN A 255 14.48 -6.79 15.77
C ASN A 255 14.72 -6.20 14.37
N PRO A 256 15.99 -5.86 14.04
CA PRO A 256 16.36 -5.49 12.67
C PRO A 256 16.04 -6.59 11.66
N THR A 257 15.50 -6.20 10.51
CA THR A 257 15.00 -7.16 9.51
C THR A 257 16.10 -8.01 8.87
N TYR A 258 17.29 -7.45 8.71
CA TYR A 258 18.45 -8.15 8.16
C TYR A 258 18.93 -9.33 9.03
N GLU A 259 18.63 -9.34 10.32
CA GLU A 259 19.00 -10.44 11.24
C GLU A 259 18.33 -11.76 10.88
N TYR A 260 17.12 -11.72 10.33
CA TYR A 260 16.41 -12.90 9.81
C TYR A 260 16.35 -12.95 8.28
N GLY A 261 17.24 -12.20 7.64
CA GLY A 261 17.55 -12.34 6.21
C GLY A 261 16.58 -11.69 5.25
N VAL A 262 15.76 -10.74 5.68
CA VAL A 262 14.91 -9.95 4.78
C VAL A 262 15.41 -8.51 4.66
N THR A 263 15.01 -7.82 3.59
CA THR A 263 15.55 -6.53 3.17
C THR A 263 14.45 -5.49 3.08
N PHE A 264 14.00 -4.98 4.25
CA PHE A 264 13.07 -3.86 4.33
C PHE A 264 13.25 -3.09 5.63
N GLU A 265 12.85 -1.81 5.68
CA GLU A 265 12.73 -1.04 6.92
C GLU A 265 11.38 -1.30 7.58
N ARG A 266 11.32 -1.22 8.92
CA ARG A 266 10.07 -1.37 9.67
C ARG A 266 9.06 -0.28 9.35
N GLY A 267 9.53 0.87 8.93
CA GLY A 267 8.73 1.99 8.47
C GLY A 267 9.62 3.16 8.05
N VAL A 268 9.00 4.16 7.46
CA VAL A 268 9.66 5.42 7.10
C VAL A 268 8.73 6.59 7.40
N ARG A 269 9.28 7.63 8.01
CA ARG A 269 8.66 8.96 8.11
C ARG A 269 9.28 9.87 7.05
N VAL A 270 8.45 10.39 6.15
CA VAL A 270 8.85 11.37 5.12
C VAL A 270 8.35 12.75 5.53
N ARG A 271 9.25 13.72 5.62
CA ARG A 271 8.97 15.11 6.02
C ARG A 271 8.89 16.00 4.79
N TYR A 272 7.70 16.52 4.47
CA TYR A 272 7.49 17.40 3.31
C TYR A 272 7.56 18.90 3.62
N GLY A 273 7.82 19.26 4.89
CA GLY A 273 7.85 20.63 5.34
C GLY A 273 6.48 21.15 5.83
N ASP A 274 5.42 20.86 5.12
CA ASP A 274 4.05 21.17 5.49
C ASP A 274 3.36 20.04 6.28
N ARG A 275 3.79 18.79 6.11
CA ARG A 275 3.31 17.58 6.77
C ARG A 275 4.39 16.50 6.80
N SER A 276 4.06 15.38 7.42
CA SER A 276 4.83 14.13 7.31
C SER A 276 3.92 12.99 6.93
N HIS A 277 4.41 12.06 6.10
CA HIS A 277 3.82 10.73 5.95
C HIS A 277 4.61 9.73 6.79
N ILE A 278 3.90 8.86 7.49
CA ILE A 278 4.47 7.71 8.18
C ILE A 278 3.92 6.46 7.49
N LEU A 279 4.81 5.70 6.87
CA LEU A 279 4.47 4.51 6.10
C LEU A 279 5.08 3.30 6.81
N LEU A 280 4.25 2.53 7.51
CA LEU A 280 4.69 1.35 8.23
C LEU A 280 4.68 0.13 7.31
N SER A 281 5.69 -0.70 7.45
CA SER A 281 5.81 -1.98 6.75
C SER A 281 4.85 -3.03 7.31
N GLY A 282 4.78 -4.18 6.66
CA GLY A 282 4.09 -5.33 7.24
C GLY A 282 4.65 -5.64 8.62
N THR A 283 3.77 -5.62 9.62
CA THR A 283 4.11 -5.80 11.04
C THR A 283 3.31 -6.99 11.56
N ALA A 284 3.99 -7.89 12.24
CA ALA A 284 3.43 -9.12 12.79
C ALA A 284 3.64 -9.20 14.31
N SER A 285 3.07 -10.23 14.93
CA SER A 285 3.24 -10.53 16.36
C SER A 285 4.61 -11.15 16.63
N ILE A 286 5.65 -10.32 16.64
CA ILE A 286 7.02 -10.72 16.98
C ILE A 286 7.57 -9.81 18.08
N ASP A 287 8.62 -10.28 18.75
CA ASP A 287 9.38 -9.49 19.70
C ASP A 287 10.70 -8.94 19.12
N ASN A 288 11.50 -8.29 19.96
CA ASN A 288 12.80 -7.74 19.59
C ASN A 288 13.90 -8.78 19.41
N ARG A 289 13.60 -10.07 19.53
CA ARG A 289 14.48 -11.21 19.18
C ARG A 289 14.02 -11.88 17.88
N GLY A 290 12.89 -11.42 17.30
CA GLY A 290 12.27 -12.01 16.14
C GLY A 290 11.45 -13.27 16.42
N GLU A 291 11.15 -13.54 17.70
CA GLU A 291 10.35 -14.68 18.12
C GLU A 291 8.86 -14.35 18.02
N ILE A 292 8.04 -15.35 17.63
CA ILE A 292 6.59 -15.18 17.55
C ILE A 292 6.02 -15.09 18.96
N VAL A 293 5.27 -14.04 19.24
CA VAL A 293 4.55 -13.83 20.50
C VAL A 293 3.13 -14.37 20.34
N ALA A 294 2.63 -15.06 21.40
CA ALA A 294 1.30 -15.66 21.45
C ALA A 294 1.00 -16.60 20.25
N PRO A 295 1.82 -17.65 19.99
CA PRO A 295 1.56 -18.58 18.90
C PRO A 295 0.20 -19.28 19.09
N GLN A 296 -0.59 -19.39 18.03
CA GLN A 296 -1.93 -19.99 18.01
C GLN A 296 -3.01 -19.22 18.84
N ASP A 297 -2.72 -17.99 19.24
CA ASP A 297 -3.66 -17.11 19.96
C ASP A 297 -3.84 -15.82 19.12
N ILE A 298 -4.92 -15.77 18.34
CA ILE A 298 -5.18 -14.64 17.42
C ILE A 298 -5.40 -13.32 18.17
N GLU A 299 -6.04 -13.35 19.36
CA GLU A 299 -6.24 -12.15 20.17
C GLU A 299 -4.90 -11.63 20.70
N GLY A 300 -4.08 -12.50 21.27
CA GLY A 300 -2.73 -12.16 21.75
C GLY A 300 -1.81 -11.68 20.62
N GLN A 301 -1.88 -12.31 19.44
CA GLN A 301 -1.14 -11.88 18.25
C GLN A 301 -1.59 -10.49 17.79
N THR A 302 -2.89 -10.23 17.78
CA THR A 302 -3.44 -8.92 17.38
C THR A 302 -3.01 -7.83 18.35
N VAL A 303 -3.09 -8.07 19.66
CA VAL A 303 -2.62 -7.12 20.68
C VAL A 303 -1.13 -6.81 20.47
N ARG A 304 -0.28 -7.85 20.34
CA ARG A 304 1.15 -7.66 20.16
C ARG A 304 1.50 -6.92 18.86
N MET A 305 0.82 -7.24 17.77
CA MET A 305 0.98 -6.54 16.49
C MET A 305 0.65 -5.06 16.63
N LEU A 306 -0.44 -4.71 17.33
CA LEU A 306 -0.82 -3.31 17.58
C LEU A 306 0.19 -2.60 18.48
N GLU A 307 0.72 -3.24 19.53
CA GLU A 307 1.82 -2.69 20.35
C GLU A 307 3.05 -2.36 19.49
N ASN A 308 3.41 -3.23 18.55
CA ASN A 308 4.50 -2.98 17.62
C ASN A 308 4.22 -1.78 16.69
N VAL A 309 2.99 -1.64 16.20
CA VAL A 309 2.55 -0.49 15.39
C VAL A 309 2.62 0.80 16.22
N GLU A 310 2.13 0.80 17.46
CA GLU A 310 2.17 1.95 18.36
C GLU A 310 3.60 2.38 18.68
N ALA A 311 4.51 1.42 18.90
CA ALA A 311 5.92 1.71 19.13
C ALA A 311 6.58 2.40 17.92
N LEU A 312 6.29 1.96 16.69
CA LEU A 312 6.77 2.60 15.46
C LEU A 312 6.17 4.00 15.27
N LEU A 313 4.89 4.19 15.57
CA LEU A 313 4.25 5.50 15.52
C LEU A 313 4.85 6.45 16.55
N ALA A 314 5.08 5.99 17.79
CA ALA A 314 5.70 6.78 18.85
C ALA A 314 7.13 7.22 18.49
N GLU A 315 7.96 6.32 17.89
CA GLU A 315 9.29 6.68 17.37
C GLU A 315 9.20 7.76 16.29
N ALA A 316 8.15 7.72 15.47
CA ALA A 316 7.89 8.75 14.46
C ALA A 316 7.30 10.06 15.04
N GLY A 317 7.01 10.13 16.35
CA GLY A 317 6.37 11.26 16.99
C GLY A 317 4.88 11.37 16.68
N ALA A 318 4.22 10.24 16.49
CA ALA A 318 2.79 10.10 16.19
C ALA A 318 2.12 9.09 17.13
N SER A 319 0.84 8.87 16.96
CA SER A 319 0.03 7.96 17.75
C SER A 319 -1.05 7.28 16.89
N ALA A 320 -1.82 6.37 17.46
CA ALA A 320 -2.97 5.77 16.79
C ALA A 320 -4.02 6.81 16.33
N ALA A 321 -4.07 7.99 16.95
CA ALA A 321 -4.95 9.08 16.52
C ALA A 321 -4.56 9.71 15.17
N ASP A 322 -3.34 9.46 14.71
CA ASP A 322 -2.81 9.93 13.41
C ASP A 322 -2.93 8.87 12.31
N LEU A 323 -3.53 7.72 12.61
CA LEU A 323 -3.66 6.60 11.68
C LEU A 323 -4.72 6.91 10.61
N ALA A 324 -4.29 7.09 9.38
CA ALA A 324 -5.17 7.39 8.26
C ALA A 324 -5.82 6.15 7.66
N GLN A 325 -5.10 5.02 7.66
CA GLN A 325 -5.55 3.76 7.06
C GLN A 325 -4.70 2.61 7.57
N MET A 326 -5.34 1.48 7.84
CA MET A 326 -4.72 0.21 8.17
C MET A 326 -5.43 -0.90 7.40
N ILE A 327 -4.67 -1.88 6.91
CA ILE A 327 -5.22 -3.12 6.34
C ILE A 327 -4.69 -4.27 7.19
N VAL A 328 -5.59 -5.06 7.73
CA VAL A 328 -5.28 -6.26 8.52
C VAL A 328 -5.46 -7.48 7.64
N TYR A 329 -4.49 -8.36 7.65
CA TYR A 329 -4.50 -9.62 6.92
C TYR A 329 -4.59 -10.77 7.91
N LEU A 330 -5.59 -11.61 7.79
CA LEU A 330 -5.71 -12.86 8.53
C LEU A 330 -5.24 -14.02 7.66
N ARG A 331 -4.56 -14.98 8.26
CA ARG A 331 -4.18 -16.21 7.56
C ARG A 331 -5.38 -17.13 7.40
N ASP A 332 -6.17 -17.26 8.44
CA ASP A 332 -7.41 -18.02 8.44
C ASP A 332 -8.60 -17.07 8.67
N PRO A 333 -9.55 -16.98 7.74
CA PRO A 333 -10.74 -16.14 7.92
C PRO A 333 -11.65 -16.62 9.07
N ALA A 334 -11.45 -17.83 9.61
CA ALA A 334 -12.21 -18.35 10.74
C ALA A 334 -11.73 -17.80 12.10
N ASP A 335 -10.53 -17.16 12.13
CA ASP A 335 -10.01 -16.46 13.29
C ASP A 335 -10.62 -15.04 13.40
#